data_6df21238b2d208890977302d5afff197
#
_entry.id   6df21238b2d208890977302d5afff197
#
_cell.length_a   1.000
_cell.length_b   1.000
_cell.length_c   1.000
_cell.angle_alpha   90.00
_cell.angle_beta   90.00
_cell.angle_gamma   90.00
#
_symmetry.space_group_name_H-M   'P 1'
#
loop_
_entity.id
_entity.type
_entity.pdbx_description
1 polymer ?
#
loop_
_entity_poly.entity_id
_entity_poly.type
_entity_poly.pdbx_seq_one_letter_code
_entity_poly.pdbx_strand_id
1 'polypeptide(L)'
;MLNATLDDCRHGAMDANGVAIDLIGQANAGPSAARNRGIAAAETPFVVVLDGDDRLRPAFIERTLPMLSADKTMVAASGWLQTFGVLESVVQPTGGNAAAFVSHNCCPATCMIRRVAWECCGGYDESMRGGFEDWGFFLSLLECGLTVENDICGAGVTGGTEHVGGFGSAWDTENPVKDAAHIGIAPEPLIEYRTAPASSNVTSMTKRLDLMRFLIAKHRDLYAAHIADAILGVEAISMSRLTMWESLMCGDTTASQAFMLHPTYGDGGMAAAVRLRS
;
A
#
# COMPACT_ATOMS: atom_id res chain seq x y z
N MET A 1 -5.84 18.24 22.15
CA MET A 1 -6.75 17.10 22.38
C MET A 1 -6.09 15.74 22.24
N LEU A 2 -5.07 15.56 21.38
CA LEU A 2 -4.35 14.28 21.27
C LEU A 2 -3.54 13.89 22.54
N ASN A 3 -3.03 14.84 23.30
CA ASN A 3 -2.19 14.54 24.47
C ASN A 3 -2.95 13.98 25.68
N ALA A 4 -4.24 14.29 25.84
CA ALA A 4 -5.04 13.78 26.96
C ALA A 4 -5.46 12.31 26.77
N THR A 5 -5.57 11.84 25.52
CA THR A 5 -5.93 10.45 25.20
C THR A 5 -4.73 9.50 25.23
N LEU A 6 -3.51 10.01 25.05
CA LEU A 6 -2.28 9.21 25.05
C LEU A 6 -1.80 8.86 26.48
N ASP A 7 -2.12 9.66 27.49
CA ASP A 7 -1.75 9.38 28.88
C ASP A 7 -2.60 8.28 29.54
N ASP A 8 -3.80 8.00 29.01
CA ASP A 8 -4.69 6.95 29.49
C ASP A 8 -4.44 5.57 28.84
N CYS A 9 -3.72 5.50 27.72
CA CYS A 9 -3.39 4.25 27.03
C CYS A 9 -2.01 3.74 27.47
N ARG A 10 -1.93 3.16 28.63
CA ARG A 10 -0.75 2.39 29.07
C ARG A 10 -1.08 0.90 28.95
N HIS A 11 -0.11 0.11 28.42
CA HIS A 11 -0.12 -1.34 28.26
C HIS A 11 -1.33 -2.10 28.86
N GLY A 12 -2.13 -2.71 28.00
CA GLY A 12 -3.27 -3.53 28.41
C GLY A 12 -4.55 -2.75 28.75
N ALA A 13 -4.68 -1.48 28.32
CA ALA A 13 -5.97 -0.79 28.38
C ALA A 13 -6.97 -1.48 27.43
N MET A 14 -8.22 -1.53 27.86
CA MET A 14 -9.32 -2.02 27.02
C MET A 14 -10.21 -0.84 26.66
N ASP A 15 -10.65 -0.79 25.41
CA ASP A 15 -11.70 0.17 25.03
C ASP A 15 -13.08 -0.22 25.59
N ALA A 16 -14.09 0.61 25.36
CA ALA A 16 -15.45 0.36 25.81
C ALA A 16 -16.08 -0.92 25.21
N ASN A 17 -15.50 -1.50 24.16
CA ASN A 17 -15.94 -2.70 23.46
C ASN A 17 -15.10 -3.95 23.85
N GLY A 18 -14.13 -3.80 24.77
CA GLY A 18 -13.27 -4.88 25.20
C GLY A 18 -12.11 -5.17 24.26
N VAL A 19 -11.76 -4.24 23.35
CA VAL A 19 -10.58 -4.34 22.49
C VAL A 19 -9.35 -3.93 23.26
N ALA A 20 -8.31 -4.77 23.24
CA ALA A 20 -7.03 -4.44 23.85
C ALA A 20 -6.32 -3.32 23.08
N ILE A 21 -5.79 -2.33 23.82
CA ILE A 21 -5.06 -1.20 23.26
C ILE A 21 -3.65 -1.19 23.86
N ASP A 22 -2.64 -1.30 23.02
CA ASP A 22 -1.23 -1.17 23.39
C ASP A 22 -0.62 0.09 22.76
N LEU A 23 0.03 0.90 23.59
CA LEU A 23 0.76 2.07 23.14
C LEU A 23 2.25 1.75 23.05
N ILE A 24 2.80 1.82 21.84
CA ILE A 24 4.22 1.58 21.58
C ILE A 24 4.93 2.91 21.30
N GLY A 25 5.69 3.40 22.27
CA GLY A 25 6.52 4.59 22.11
C GLY A 25 7.86 4.27 21.44
N GLN A 26 8.31 5.14 20.51
CA GLN A 26 9.64 5.08 19.91
C GLN A 26 10.16 6.46 19.52
N ALA A 27 11.49 6.58 19.32
CA ALA A 27 12.06 7.75 18.67
C ALA A 27 11.54 7.82 17.21
N ASN A 28 11.32 9.05 16.71
CA ASN A 28 10.85 9.22 15.34
C ASN A 28 11.87 8.69 14.33
N ALA A 29 11.52 7.60 13.67
CA ALA A 29 12.31 6.95 12.63
C ALA A 29 11.54 6.85 11.30
N GLY A 30 10.41 7.55 11.17
CA GLY A 30 9.56 7.57 9.99
C GLY A 30 8.43 6.53 10.02
N PRO A 31 7.53 6.57 9.01
CA PRO A 31 6.35 5.71 8.97
C PRO A 31 6.70 4.22 8.83
N SER A 32 7.71 3.87 8.02
CA SER A 32 8.17 2.48 7.86
C SER A 32 8.55 1.84 9.19
N ALA A 33 9.38 2.51 10.00
CA ALA A 33 9.80 2.00 11.30
C ALA A 33 8.63 1.86 12.29
N ALA A 34 7.68 2.81 12.26
CA ALA A 34 6.50 2.75 13.11
C ALA A 34 5.59 1.58 12.73
N ARG A 35 5.34 1.38 11.43
CA ARG A 35 4.54 0.26 10.91
C ARG A 35 5.20 -1.08 11.21
N ASN A 36 6.51 -1.23 10.95
CA ASN A 36 7.26 -2.44 11.25
C ASN A 36 7.16 -2.81 12.73
N ARG A 37 7.34 -1.83 13.63
CA ARG A 37 7.27 -2.07 15.07
C ARG A 37 5.88 -2.49 15.52
N GLY A 38 4.82 -1.87 15.00
CA GLY A 38 3.44 -2.24 15.30
C GLY A 38 3.10 -3.65 14.81
N ILE A 39 3.51 -4.00 13.58
CA ILE A 39 3.27 -5.32 13.00
C ILE A 39 4.06 -6.41 13.75
N ALA A 40 5.32 -6.12 14.13
CA ALA A 40 6.13 -7.05 14.91
C ALA A 40 5.54 -7.36 16.29
N ALA A 41 4.83 -6.41 16.89
CA ALA A 41 4.16 -6.59 18.18
C ALA A 41 2.81 -7.33 18.06
N ALA A 42 2.25 -7.44 16.85
CA ALA A 42 0.98 -8.13 16.62
C ALA A 42 1.19 -9.65 16.58
N GLU A 43 0.28 -10.40 17.22
CA GLU A 43 0.28 -11.88 17.24
C GLU A 43 -0.74 -12.48 16.26
N THR A 44 -1.56 -11.65 15.64
CA THR A 44 -2.63 -12.08 14.73
C THR A 44 -2.09 -12.44 13.33
N PRO A 45 -2.72 -13.39 12.61
CA PRO A 45 -2.27 -13.78 11.26
C PRO A 45 -2.47 -12.68 10.22
N PHE A 46 -3.38 -11.75 10.47
CA PHE A 46 -3.64 -10.58 9.64
C PHE A 46 -3.49 -9.31 10.46
N VAL A 47 -2.94 -8.29 9.86
CA VAL A 47 -2.76 -6.96 10.46
C VAL A 47 -3.31 -5.89 9.52
N VAL A 48 -3.89 -4.83 10.08
CA VAL A 48 -4.35 -3.66 9.33
C VAL A 48 -3.43 -2.50 9.65
N VAL A 49 -2.88 -1.87 8.62
CA VAL A 49 -2.15 -0.61 8.73
C VAL A 49 -3.14 0.53 8.56
N LEU A 50 -3.09 1.50 9.46
CA LEU A 50 -3.92 2.71 9.40
C LEU A 50 -3.09 3.92 9.82
N ASP A 51 -3.04 4.94 8.98
CA ASP A 51 -2.40 6.20 9.31
C ASP A 51 -3.28 7.00 10.30
N GLY A 52 -2.64 7.75 11.21
CA GLY A 52 -3.33 8.39 12.35
C GLY A 52 -4.29 9.53 11.98
N ASP A 53 -4.34 9.94 10.71
CA ASP A 53 -5.23 10.97 10.19
C ASP A 53 -6.32 10.42 9.24
N ASP A 54 -6.30 9.11 9.00
CA ASP A 54 -7.31 8.40 8.21
C ASP A 54 -8.31 7.66 9.11
N ARG A 55 -9.36 7.09 8.51
CA ARG A 55 -10.38 6.31 9.21
C ARG A 55 -10.77 5.07 8.40
N LEU A 56 -11.01 3.96 9.10
CA LEU A 56 -11.66 2.80 8.50
C LEU A 56 -13.17 2.95 8.55
N ARG A 57 -13.85 2.56 7.48
CA ARG A 57 -15.30 2.37 7.53
C ARG A 57 -15.63 1.04 8.23
N PRO A 58 -16.80 0.92 8.88
CA PRO A 58 -17.15 -0.26 9.67
C PRO A 58 -17.03 -1.59 8.92
N ALA A 59 -17.32 -1.59 7.61
CA ALA A 59 -17.25 -2.78 6.77
C ALA A 59 -15.84 -3.19 6.34
N PHE A 60 -14.77 -2.44 6.67
CA PHE A 60 -13.42 -2.70 6.14
C PHE A 60 -12.96 -4.15 6.41
N ILE A 61 -13.00 -4.59 7.66
CA ILE A 61 -12.56 -5.94 8.04
C ILE A 61 -13.51 -6.99 7.47
N GLU A 62 -14.82 -6.75 7.53
CA GLU A 62 -15.86 -7.64 6.99
C GLU A 62 -15.67 -7.93 5.50
N ARG A 63 -15.18 -6.96 4.74
CA ARG A 63 -14.94 -7.10 3.29
C ARG A 63 -13.55 -7.66 2.96
N THR A 64 -12.51 -7.22 3.65
CA THR A 64 -11.11 -7.58 3.30
C THR A 64 -10.69 -8.93 3.85
N LEU A 65 -11.12 -9.32 5.06
CA LEU A 65 -10.74 -10.60 5.66
C LEU A 65 -11.21 -11.82 4.86
N PRO A 66 -12.47 -11.89 4.35
CA PRO A 66 -12.89 -13.00 3.50
C PRO A 66 -12.10 -13.11 2.19
N MET A 67 -11.69 -11.97 1.59
CA MET A 67 -10.86 -11.98 0.38
C MET A 67 -9.54 -12.70 0.63
N LEU A 68 -8.82 -12.30 1.69
CA LEU A 68 -7.58 -12.95 2.10
C LEU A 68 -7.79 -14.42 2.54
N SER A 69 -8.89 -14.73 3.22
CA SER A 69 -9.16 -16.09 3.69
C SER A 69 -9.46 -17.06 2.55
N ALA A 70 -10.15 -16.58 1.51
CA ALA A 70 -10.54 -17.40 0.35
C ALA A 70 -9.40 -17.62 -0.65
N ASP A 71 -8.45 -16.68 -0.75
CA ASP A 71 -7.37 -16.73 -1.72
C ASP A 71 -6.00 -16.65 -1.03
N LYS A 72 -5.29 -17.75 -1.02
CA LYS A 72 -3.99 -17.89 -0.35
C LYS A 72 -2.86 -17.16 -1.07
N THR A 73 -3.02 -16.85 -2.34
CA THR A 73 -2.05 -16.08 -3.13
C THR A 73 -2.21 -14.57 -2.95
N MET A 74 -3.34 -14.13 -2.38
CA MET A 74 -3.56 -12.73 -2.03
C MET A 74 -2.74 -12.35 -0.78
N VAL A 75 -1.75 -11.47 -0.94
CA VAL A 75 -0.81 -11.05 0.13
C VAL A 75 -1.34 -9.88 0.96
N ALA A 76 -2.17 -9.04 0.36
CA ALA A 76 -2.84 -7.93 1.02
C ALA A 76 -4.20 -7.65 0.38
N ALA A 77 -5.10 -6.98 1.12
CA ALA A 77 -6.40 -6.54 0.65
C ALA A 77 -6.72 -5.14 1.17
N SER A 78 -7.39 -4.33 0.34
CA SER A 78 -7.83 -2.98 0.70
C SER A 78 -9.17 -2.66 0.01
N GLY A 79 -9.54 -1.38 -0.06
CA GLY A 79 -10.75 -0.90 -0.73
C GLY A 79 -10.52 0.47 -1.38
N TRP A 80 -11.57 1.00 -1.98
CA TRP A 80 -11.54 2.36 -2.50
C TRP A 80 -11.44 3.38 -1.37
N LEU A 81 -10.98 4.58 -1.72
CA LEU A 81 -10.85 5.71 -0.82
C LEU A 81 -12.05 6.66 -1.00
N GLN A 82 -12.67 7.07 0.09
CA GLN A 82 -13.46 8.29 0.17
C GLN A 82 -12.56 9.37 0.72
N THR A 83 -12.16 10.34 -0.09
CA THR A 83 -11.32 11.44 0.40
C THR A 83 -12.15 12.49 1.12
N PHE A 84 -11.52 13.17 2.07
CA PHE A 84 -12.07 14.33 2.78
C PHE A 84 -10.99 15.39 3.03
N GLY A 85 -11.37 16.58 3.44
CA GLY A 85 -10.46 17.71 3.62
C GLY A 85 -10.44 18.62 2.40
N VAL A 86 -9.30 18.80 1.73
CA VAL A 86 -9.20 19.67 0.54
C VAL A 86 -9.92 19.09 -0.67
N LEU A 87 -9.87 17.79 -0.84
CA LEU A 87 -10.50 17.06 -1.95
C LEU A 87 -11.56 16.11 -1.40
N GLU A 88 -12.79 16.21 -1.90
CA GLU A 88 -13.88 15.28 -1.64
C GLU A 88 -14.16 14.47 -2.91
N SER A 89 -13.78 13.20 -2.92
CA SER A 89 -13.83 12.34 -4.11
C SER A 89 -13.80 10.88 -3.75
N VAL A 90 -14.28 10.01 -4.64
CA VAL A 90 -14.03 8.58 -4.57
C VAL A 90 -12.84 8.25 -5.47
N VAL A 91 -11.77 7.75 -4.88
CA VAL A 91 -10.57 7.31 -5.58
C VAL A 91 -10.54 5.78 -5.61
N GLN A 92 -10.26 5.21 -6.76
CA GLN A 92 -10.39 3.79 -7.04
C GLN A 92 -9.03 3.14 -7.34
N PRO A 93 -8.26 2.72 -6.32
CA PRO A 93 -7.10 1.85 -6.53
C PRO A 93 -7.52 0.57 -7.25
N THR A 94 -6.61 -0.06 -7.98
CA THR A 94 -6.94 -1.22 -8.81
C THR A 94 -6.47 -2.54 -8.21
N GLY A 95 -5.44 -2.52 -7.35
CA GLY A 95 -4.77 -3.75 -6.93
C GLY A 95 -4.05 -4.42 -8.09
N GLY A 96 -3.82 -5.73 -7.97
CA GLY A 96 -3.22 -6.55 -9.01
C GLY A 96 -1.94 -7.23 -8.57
N ASN A 97 -1.24 -7.84 -9.52
CA ASN A 97 0.03 -8.52 -9.35
C ASN A 97 1.23 -7.59 -9.65
N ALA A 98 2.43 -8.14 -9.73
CA ALA A 98 3.66 -7.42 -10.02
C ALA A 98 3.57 -6.57 -11.30
N ALA A 99 2.99 -7.11 -12.38
CA ALA A 99 2.83 -6.40 -13.66
C ALA A 99 2.06 -5.08 -13.52
N ALA A 100 1.05 -5.02 -12.64
CA ALA A 100 0.32 -3.78 -12.36
C ALA A 100 1.16 -2.79 -11.55
N PHE A 101 1.89 -3.27 -10.53
CA PHE A 101 2.61 -2.43 -9.60
C PHE A 101 3.94 -1.84 -10.14
N VAL A 102 4.53 -2.38 -11.20
CA VAL A 102 5.79 -1.82 -11.75
C VAL A 102 5.62 -0.46 -12.42
N SER A 103 4.40 -0.07 -12.80
CA SER A 103 4.14 1.23 -13.43
C SER A 103 3.72 2.33 -12.44
N HIS A 104 2.95 1.99 -11.41
CA HIS A 104 2.45 2.90 -10.36
C HIS A 104 2.00 2.13 -9.13
N ASN A 105 1.78 2.83 -8.02
CA ASN A 105 1.20 2.22 -6.83
C ASN A 105 -0.29 1.93 -7.03
N CYS A 106 -0.70 0.69 -6.88
CA CYS A 106 -2.09 0.26 -7.10
C CYS A 106 -2.87 0.00 -5.79
N CYS A 107 -2.26 0.22 -4.61
CA CYS A 107 -2.89 -0.04 -3.32
C CYS A 107 -2.62 1.10 -2.33
N PRO A 108 -3.61 1.54 -1.55
CA PRO A 108 -3.36 2.50 -0.48
C PRO A 108 -2.53 1.88 0.65
N ALA A 109 -1.79 2.74 1.38
CA ALA A 109 -1.03 2.33 2.56
C ALA A 109 -1.92 1.65 3.61
N THR A 110 -3.17 2.11 3.73
CA THR A 110 -4.20 1.48 4.58
C THR A 110 -4.70 0.20 3.92
N CYS A 111 -4.22 -0.94 4.40
CA CYS A 111 -4.56 -2.26 3.88
C CYS A 111 -4.49 -3.32 4.98
N MET A 112 -5.21 -4.43 4.78
CA MET A 112 -5.04 -5.65 5.57
C MET A 112 -3.96 -6.51 4.91
N ILE A 113 -2.99 -6.97 5.68
CA ILE A 113 -1.80 -7.69 5.21
C ILE A 113 -1.75 -9.06 5.92
N ARG A 114 -1.30 -10.09 5.21
CA ARG A 114 -0.85 -11.33 5.86
C ARG A 114 0.44 -11.05 6.64
N ARG A 115 0.46 -11.29 7.96
CA ARG A 115 1.64 -11.06 8.77
C ARG A 115 2.83 -11.92 8.31
N VAL A 116 2.59 -13.17 7.91
CA VAL A 116 3.62 -14.05 7.34
C VAL A 116 4.24 -13.48 6.05
N ALA A 117 3.46 -12.78 5.21
CA ALA A 117 4.00 -12.13 4.01
C ALA A 117 4.91 -10.94 4.36
N TRP A 118 4.53 -10.17 5.39
CA TRP A 118 5.38 -9.11 5.92
C TRP A 118 6.69 -9.67 6.50
N GLU A 119 6.65 -10.76 7.23
CA GLU A 119 7.84 -11.45 7.76
C GLU A 119 8.74 -11.95 6.61
N CYS A 120 8.16 -12.59 5.60
CA CYS A 120 8.87 -13.15 4.46
C CYS A 120 9.61 -12.08 3.65
N CYS A 121 8.97 -10.94 3.38
CA CYS A 121 9.57 -9.87 2.58
C CYS A 121 10.53 -8.95 3.38
N GLY A 122 10.67 -9.17 4.69
CA GLY A 122 11.50 -8.34 5.58
C GLY A 122 10.89 -7.01 5.98
N GLY A 123 9.59 -6.80 5.75
CA GLY A 123 8.83 -5.62 6.17
C GLY A 123 9.05 -4.38 5.31
N TYR A 124 8.64 -3.23 5.87
CA TYR A 124 8.84 -1.93 5.26
C TYR A 124 10.32 -1.53 5.27
N ASP A 125 10.79 -0.91 4.21
CA ASP A 125 12.16 -0.36 4.14
C ASP A 125 12.26 0.95 4.93
N GLU A 126 12.97 0.92 6.05
CA GLU A 126 13.12 2.06 6.96
C GLU A 126 14.06 3.15 6.43
N SER A 127 14.80 2.87 5.35
CA SER A 127 15.61 3.85 4.65
C SER A 127 14.78 4.77 3.75
N MET A 128 13.57 4.36 3.35
CA MET A 128 12.64 5.14 2.52
C MET A 128 11.88 6.18 3.36
N ARG A 129 12.47 7.37 3.48
CA ARG A 129 11.89 8.48 4.28
C ARG A 129 11.30 9.62 3.45
N GLY A 130 11.29 9.49 2.14
CA GLY A 130 10.87 10.55 1.22
C GLY A 130 9.52 10.35 0.56
N GLY A 131 8.84 9.25 0.86
CA GLY A 131 7.62 8.77 0.21
C GLY A 131 7.86 7.45 -0.54
N PHE A 132 6.81 6.86 -1.08
CA PHE A 132 6.79 5.57 -1.79
C PHE A 132 7.18 4.37 -0.93
N GLU A 133 7.23 4.52 0.39
CA GLU A 133 7.54 3.43 1.31
C GLU A 133 6.49 2.31 1.26
N ASP A 134 5.23 2.67 1.06
CA ASP A 134 4.12 1.76 0.84
C ASP A 134 4.25 1.02 -0.50
N TRP A 135 4.56 1.74 -1.58
CA TRP A 135 4.78 1.14 -2.89
C TRP A 135 5.98 0.17 -2.89
N GLY A 136 7.10 0.57 -2.28
CA GLY A 136 8.27 -0.31 -2.12
C GLY A 136 7.96 -1.56 -1.31
N PHE A 137 7.13 -1.43 -0.29
CA PHE A 137 6.67 -2.57 0.51
C PHE A 137 5.77 -3.51 -0.30
N PHE A 138 4.82 -2.98 -1.09
CA PHE A 138 3.97 -3.81 -1.94
C PHE A 138 4.76 -4.56 -3.01
N LEU A 139 5.76 -3.93 -3.62
CA LEU A 139 6.68 -4.63 -4.52
C LEU A 139 7.42 -5.76 -3.80
N SER A 140 7.93 -5.54 -2.58
CA SER A 140 8.56 -6.58 -1.77
C SER A 140 7.60 -7.74 -1.43
N LEU A 141 6.33 -7.46 -1.10
CA LEU A 141 5.32 -8.48 -0.86
C LEU A 141 5.05 -9.34 -2.11
N LEU A 142 5.00 -8.71 -3.28
CA LEU A 142 4.74 -9.38 -4.56
C LEU A 142 5.94 -10.23 -5.02
N GLU A 143 7.17 -9.80 -4.71
CA GLU A 143 8.40 -10.55 -4.98
C GLU A 143 8.56 -11.78 -4.07
N CYS A 144 8.10 -11.68 -2.82
CA CYS A 144 8.32 -12.73 -1.81
C CYS A 144 7.66 -14.05 -2.20
N GLY A 145 6.58 -14.04 -2.96
CA GLY A 145 5.87 -15.21 -3.45
C GLY A 145 5.56 -16.20 -2.31
N LEU A 146 4.40 -16.09 -1.67
CA LEU A 146 3.98 -17.08 -0.68
C LEU A 146 3.84 -18.45 -1.36
N THR A 147 4.68 -19.39 -0.99
CA THR A 147 4.42 -20.80 -1.28
C THR A 147 3.27 -21.25 -0.38
N VAL A 148 2.28 -21.90 -0.96
CA VAL A 148 1.03 -22.36 -0.30
C VAL A 148 1.29 -23.24 0.95
N GLU A 149 2.51 -23.74 1.12
CA GLU A 149 2.91 -24.61 2.23
C GLU A 149 3.12 -23.87 3.57
N ASN A 150 3.36 -22.57 3.57
CA ASN A 150 3.61 -21.80 4.80
C ASN A 150 2.34 -21.30 5.51
N ASP A 151 1.16 -21.61 4.98
CA ASP A 151 -0.12 -21.13 5.50
C ASP A 151 -0.82 -22.14 6.44
N ILE A 152 -0.15 -23.20 6.85
CA ILE A 152 -0.71 -24.12 7.83
C ILE A 152 -0.47 -23.57 9.23
N CYS A 153 -1.47 -22.75 9.63
CA CYS A 153 -2.04 -22.74 10.96
C CYS A 153 -1.13 -23.06 12.14
N GLY A 154 -0.83 -22.05 12.94
CA GLY A 154 -0.83 -22.14 14.39
C GLY A 154 -0.40 -23.44 15.04
N ALA A 155 0.85 -23.88 14.84
CA ALA A 155 1.47 -24.87 15.69
C ALA A 155 2.98 -24.57 15.75
N GLY A 156 3.39 -23.90 16.82
CA GLY A 156 4.71 -24.03 17.43
C GLY A 156 5.92 -23.80 16.52
N VAL A 157 6.28 -22.56 16.25
CA VAL A 157 7.65 -22.24 15.82
C VAL A 157 8.55 -22.38 17.04
N THR A 158 9.11 -23.57 17.25
CA THR A 158 10.29 -23.74 18.10
C THR A 158 11.50 -23.21 17.36
N GLY A 159 12.21 -22.29 18.01
CA GLY A 159 13.32 -21.52 17.49
C GLY A 159 14.38 -22.33 16.73
N GLY A 160 14.78 -21.73 15.62
CA GLY A 160 15.95 -22.10 14.85
C GLY A 160 16.33 -20.90 14.03
N THR A 161 17.19 -20.03 14.57
CA THR A 161 17.86 -18.97 13.84
C THR A 161 18.91 -19.60 12.92
N GLU A 162 18.54 -19.93 11.70
CA GLU A 162 19.50 -20.03 10.61
C GLU A 162 19.14 -18.97 9.57
N HIS A 163 19.90 -17.90 9.57
CA HIS A 163 20.02 -16.98 8.46
C HIS A 163 20.53 -17.80 7.25
N VAL A 164 19.64 -18.28 6.43
CA VAL A 164 20.02 -18.73 5.09
C VAL A 164 20.07 -17.48 4.20
N GLY A 165 21.21 -16.81 4.23
CA GLY A 165 21.64 -15.91 3.17
C GLY A 165 21.84 -16.73 1.91
N GLY A 166 20.96 -16.53 0.95
CA GLY A 166 21.06 -17.16 -0.35
C GLY A 166 20.02 -16.51 -1.28
N PHE A 167 20.33 -15.33 -1.80
CA PHE A 167 19.68 -14.85 -3.01
C PHE A 167 20.06 -15.81 -4.15
N GLY A 168 19.27 -16.85 -4.33
CA GLY A 168 19.32 -17.69 -5.51
C GLY A 168 18.89 -16.88 -6.71
N SER A 169 19.85 -16.43 -7.51
CA SER A 169 19.65 -15.86 -8.83
C SER A 169 19.22 -16.96 -9.80
N ALA A 170 17.94 -17.23 -9.88
CA ALA A 170 17.33 -17.86 -11.04
C ALA A 170 15.85 -17.57 -10.97
N TRP A 171 15.39 -16.61 -11.77
CA TRP A 171 13.99 -16.54 -12.16
C TRP A 171 13.67 -17.83 -12.91
N ASP A 172 13.12 -18.76 -12.17
CA ASP A 172 12.62 -20.00 -12.74
C ASP A 172 11.30 -19.62 -13.44
N THR A 173 11.40 -19.43 -14.76
CA THR A 173 10.24 -19.15 -15.63
C THR A 173 9.23 -20.31 -15.66
N GLU A 174 9.53 -21.40 -14.99
CA GLU A 174 8.69 -22.58 -14.86
C GLU A 174 7.92 -22.65 -13.54
N ASN A 175 8.06 -21.65 -12.62
CA ASN A 175 7.32 -21.66 -11.35
C ASN A 175 6.13 -20.69 -11.40
N PRO A 176 4.92 -21.13 -11.79
CA PRO A 176 3.73 -20.28 -11.90
C PRO A 176 3.22 -19.71 -10.57
N VAL A 177 3.82 -20.13 -9.43
CA VAL A 177 3.39 -19.69 -8.10
C VAL A 177 3.93 -18.29 -7.74
N LYS A 178 5.09 -17.88 -8.26
CA LYS A 178 5.66 -16.54 -7.99
C LYS A 178 4.85 -15.40 -8.61
N ASP A 179 4.26 -15.62 -9.79
CA ASP A 179 3.39 -14.63 -10.46
C ASP A 179 1.95 -14.63 -9.92
N ALA A 180 1.61 -15.56 -9.04
CA ALA A 180 0.29 -15.66 -8.46
C ALA A 180 0.07 -14.66 -7.31
N ALA A 181 1.13 -14.15 -6.66
CA ALA A 181 1.00 -13.18 -5.58
C ALA A 181 0.34 -11.90 -6.09
N HIS A 182 -0.72 -11.45 -5.40
CA HIS A 182 -1.45 -10.25 -5.78
C HIS A 182 -2.06 -9.54 -4.58
N ILE A 183 -2.49 -8.31 -4.81
CA ILE A 183 -3.16 -7.45 -3.84
C ILE A 183 -4.60 -7.22 -4.31
N GLY A 184 -5.57 -7.55 -3.47
CA GLY A 184 -6.99 -7.40 -3.76
C GLY A 184 -7.52 -6.02 -3.37
N ILE A 185 -8.49 -5.52 -4.15
CA ILE A 185 -9.22 -4.28 -3.83
C ILE A 185 -10.71 -4.56 -3.86
N ALA A 186 -11.38 -4.35 -2.73
CA ALA A 186 -12.84 -4.36 -2.67
C ALA A 186 -13.40 -3.14 -3.44
N PRO A 187 -14.35 -3.32 -4.37
CA PRO A 187 -14.83 -2.24 -5.23
C PRO A 187 -15.86 -1.35 -4.52
N GLU A 188 -15.55 -0.91 -3.32
CA GLU A 188 -16.39 -0.02 -2.49
C GLU A 188 -15.51 0.86 -1.60
N PRO A 189 -15.96 2.10 -1.24
CA PRO A 189 -15.22 2.97 -0.34
C PRO A 189 -15.17 2.38 1.07
N LEU A 190 -13.99 1.91 1.48
CA LEU A 190 -13.76 1.31 2.80
C LEU A 190 -12.85 2.16 3.69
N ILE A 191 -12.23 3.17 3.13
CA ILE A 191 -11.26 4.03 3.81
C ILE A 191 -11.68 5.50 3.63
N GLU A 192 -11.71 6.25 4.70
CA GLU A 192 -11.81 7.71 4.66
C GLU A 192 -10.40 8.28 4.75
N TYR A 193 -9.92 8.82 3.62
CA TYR A 193 -8.56 9.30 3.44
C TYR A 193 -8.49 10.83 3.55
N ARG A 194 -7.65 11.35 4.45
CA ARG A 194 -7.50 12.79 4.63
C ARG A 194 -6.57 13.41 3.58
N THR A 195 -7.06 14.42 2.87
CA THR A 195 -6.28 15.20 1.91
C THR A 195 -5.89 16.56 2.47
N ALA A 196 -4.62 16.92 2.31
CA ALA A 196 -4.06 18.22 2.72
C ALA A 196 -3.00 18.69 1.71
N PRO A 197 -2.81 20.02 1.52
CA PRO A 197 -1.85 20.56 0.54
C PRO A 197 -0.40 20.15 0.83
N ALA A 198 -0.05 19.97 2.10
CA ALA A 198 1.29 19.61 2.56
C ALA A 198 1.42 18.12 2.90
N SER A 199 0.50 17.25 2.42
CA SER A 199 0.58 15.81 2.66
C SER A 199 1.81 15.19 2.00
N SER A 200 2.27 14.06 2.53
CA SER A 200 3.40 13.28 1.96
C SER A 200 3.13 12.89 0.51
N ASN A 201 1.89 12.55 0.16
CA ASN A 201 1.47 12.24 -1.21
C ASN A 201 1.73 13.42 -2.17
N VAL A 202 1.46 14.66 -1.76
CA VAL A 202 1.71 15.87 -2.57
C VAL A 202 3.20 16.18 -2.64
N THR A 203 3.92 16.12 -1.53
CA THR A 203 5.33 16.51 -1.44
C THR A 203 6.27 15.49 -2.09
N SER A 204 5.97 14.20 -2.03
CA SER A 204 6.76 13.14 -2.70
C SER A 204 6.78 13.28 -4.23
N MET A 205 5.76 13.91 -4.83
CA MET A 205 5.73 14.14 -6.27
C MET A 205 6.89 15.01 -6.77
N THR A 206 7.44 15.90 -5.96
CA THR A 206 8.61 16.71 -6.31
C THR A 206 9.90 15.89 -6.42
N LYS A 207 9.93 14.74 -5.74
CA LYS A 207 11.07 13.80 -5.71
C LYS A 207 10.78 12.51 -6.49
N ARG A 208 9.68 12.48 -7.26
CA ARG A 208 9.18 11.26 -7.89
C ARG A 208 10.25 10.51 -8.68
N LEU A 209 11.05 11.21 -9.49
CA LEU A 209 12.08 10.55 -10.31
C LEU A 209 13.17 9.87 -9.47
N ASP A 210 13.60 10.49 -8.37
CA ASP A 210 14.62 9.91 -7.49
C ASP A 210 14.06 8.72 -6.71
N LEU A 211 12.81 8.82 -6.24
CA LEU A 211 12.12 7.72 -5.59
C LEU A 211 11.90 6.54 -6.56
N MET A 212 11.54 6.81 -7.83
CA MET A 212 11.45 5.77 -8.86
C MET A 212 12.79 5.10 -9.14
N ARG A 213 13.88 5.87 -9.25
CA ARG A 213 15.23 5.30 -9.42
C ARG A 213 15.58 4.37 -8.27
N PHE A 214 15.24 4.77 -7.04
CA PHE A 214 15.45 3.93 -5.85
C PHE A 214 14.63 2.63 -5.92
N LEU A 215 13.33 2.71 -6.23
CA LEU A 215 12.46 1.53 -6.37
C LEU A 215 12.98 0.57 -7.45
N ILE A 216 13.33 1.09 -8.63
CA ILE A 216 13.85 0.28 -9.74
C ILE A 216 15.18 -0.39 -9.34
N ALA A 217 16.06 0.32 -8.65
CA ALA A 217 17.33 -0.24 -8.20
C ALA A 217 17.13 -1.34 -7.13
N LYS A 218 16.20 -1.14 -6.22
CA LYS A 218 15.86 -2.07 -5.14
C LYS A 218 15.19 -3.34 -5.69
N HIS A 219 14.24 -3.20 -6.61
CA HIS A 219 13.43 -4.26 -7.20
C HIS A 219 13.88 -4.60 -8.64
N ARG A 220 15.19 -4.59 -8.85
CA ARG A 220 15.80 -4.66 -10.19
C ARG A 220 15.33 -5.85 -11.00
N ASP A 221 15.27 -7.02 -10.38
CA ASP A 221 14.92 -8.26 -11.08
C ASP A 221 13.43 -8.30 -11.43
N LEU A 222 12.57 -7.77 -10.55
CA LEU A 222 11.16 -7.60 -10.82
C LEU A 222 10.91 -6.67 -12.02
N TYR A 223 11.57 -5.50 -12.01
CA TYR A 223 11.48 -4.57 -13.13
C TYR A 223 12.06 -5.15 -14.43
N ALA A 224 13.10 -5.95 -14.38
CA ALA A 224 13.65 -6.63 -15.55
C ALA A 224 12.67 -7.66 -16.12
N ALA A 225 11.99 -8.42 -15.26
CA ALA A 225 10.98 -9.41 -15.68
C ALA A 225 9.73 -8.75 -16.29
N HIS A 226 9.34 -7.58 -15.79
CA HIS A 226 8.12 -6.85 -16.17
C HIS A 226 8.40 -5.53 -16.91
N ILE A 227 9.50 -5.44 -17.66
CA ILE A 227 9.90 -4.19 -18.31
C ILE A 227 8.84 -3.69 -19.32
N ALA A 228 8.22 -4.60 -20.05
CA ALA A 228 7.17 -4.26 -20.99
C ALA A 228 5.93 -3.71 -20.27
N ASP A 229 5.52 -4.34 -19.18
CA ASP A 229 4.38 -3.90 -18.35
C ASP A 229 4.65 -2.52 -17.74
N ALA A 230 5.87 -2.28 -17.25
CA ALA A 230 6.28 -0.98 -16.71
C ALA A 230 6.19 0.14 -17.77
N ILE A 231 6.71 -0.10 -18.98
CA ILE A 231 6.68 0.88 -20.07
C ILE A 231 5.24 1.11 -20.53
N LEU A 232 4.50 0.04 -20.84
CA LEU A 232 3.13 0.15 -21.34
C LEU A 232 2.18 0.76 -20.30
N GLY A 233 2.35 0.45 -19.02
CA GLY A 233 1.56 1.04 -17.95
C GLY A 233 1.80 2.55 -17.80
N VAL A 234 3.05 3.00 -17.87
CA VAL A 234 3.37 4.44 -17.85
C VAL A 234 2.85 5.14 -19.12
N GLU A 235 2.95 4.50 -20.29
CA GLU A 235 2.44 5.05 -21.54
C GLU A 235 0.92 5.18 -21.52
N ALA A 236 0.20 4.18 -20.99
CA ALA A 236 -1.25 4.25 -20.84
C ALA A 236 -1.69 5.43 -19.95
N ILE A 237 -0.97 5.69 -18.86
CA ILE A 237 -1.19 6.87 -18.02
C ILE A 237 -0.93 8.17 -18.80
N SER A 238 0.15 8.22 -19.58
CA SER A 238 0.50 9.38 -20.38
C SER A 238 -0.57 9.66 -21.45
N MET A 239 -1.03 8.63 -22.14
CA MET A 239 -2.09 8.74 -23.16
C MET A 239 -3.43 9.22 -22.57
N SER A 240 -3.81 8.73 -21.39
CA SER A 240 -5.05 9.20 -20.74
C SER A 240 -4.98 10.69 -20.37
N ARG A 241 -3.82 11.17 -19.97
CA ARG A 241 -3.58 12.58 -19.67
C ARG A 241 -3.53 13.44 -20.94
N LEU A 242 -2.96 12.93 -22.03
CA LEU A 242 -2.95 13.62 -23.33
C LEU A 242 -4.37 13.87 -23.79
N THR A 243 -5.26 12.87 -23.77
CA THR A 243 -6.68 13.02 -24.10
C THR A 243 -7.37 14.09 -23.26
N MET A 244 -7.08 14.13 -21.95
CA MET A 244 -7.59 15.18 -21.08
C MET A 244 -7.06 16.58 -21.48
N TRP A 245 -5.78 16.71 -21.83
CA TRP A 245 -5.18 17.95 -22.30
C TRP A 245 -5.78 18.42 -23.62
N GLU A 246 -5.98 17.51 -24.57
CA GLU A 246 -6.61 17.81 -25.85
C GLU A 246 -8.03 18.34 -25.67
N SER A 247 -8.83 17.71 -24.82
CA SER A 247 -10.18 18.19 -24.48
C SER A 247 -10.15 19.63 -23.89
N LEU A 248 -9.24 19.88 -22.95
CA LEU A 248 -9.08 21.20 -22.36
C LEU A 248 -8.67 22.27 -23.40
N MET A 249 -7.75 21.94 -24.29
CA MET A 249 -7.30 22.86 -25.35
C MET A 249 -8.41 23.19 -26.35
N CYS A 250 -9.37 22.26 -26.54
CA CYS A 250 -10.57 22.48 -27.35
C CYS A 250 -11.70 23.22 -26.59
N GLY A 251 -11.45 23.62 -25.32
CA GLY A 251 -12.46 24.28 -24.49
C GLY A 251 -13.49 23.35 -23.86
N ASP A 252 -13.28 22.02 -23.95
CA ASP A 252 -14.10 21.03 -23.25
C ASP A 252 -13.61 20.85 -21.81
N THR A 253 -14.41 21.30 -20.84
CA THR A 253 -14.11 21.17 -19.41
C THR A 253 -14.61 19.86 -18.80
N THR A 254 -15.36 19.05 -19.54
CA THR A 254 -15.99 17.81 -19.03
C THR A 254 -14.95 16.81 -18.54
N ALA A 255 -13.87 16.62 -19.30
CA ALA A 255 -12.78 15.70 -18.93
C ALA A 255 -12.06 16.13 -17.64
N SER A 256 -11.82 17.45 -17.48
CA SER A 256 -11.19 17.96 -16.25
C SER A 256 -12.11 17.90 -15.03
N GLN A 257 -13.41 18.11 -15.21
CA GLN A 257 -14.41 17.93 -14.16
C GLN A 257 -14.50 16.47 -13.72
N ALA A 258 -14.54 15.53 -14.67
CA ALA A 258 -14.52 14.10 -14.38
C ALA A 258 -13.24 13.67 -13.61
N PHE A 259 -12.08 14.19 -14.00
CA PHE A 259 -10.83 13.95 -13.30
C PHE A 259 -10.85 14.48 -11.85
N MET A 260 -11.44 15.65 -11.62
CA MET A 260 -11.57 16.22 -10.27
C MET A 260 -12.54 15.44 -9.38
N LEU A 261 -13.56 14.80 -9.97
CA LEU A 261 -14.50 13.95 -9.25
C LEU A 261 -13.92 12.57 -8.94
N HIS A 262 -13.11 12.02 -9.86
CA HIS A 262 -12.53 10.70 -9.76
C HIS A 262 -11.05 10.71 -10.16
N PRO A 263 -10.16 11.32 -9.34
CA PRO A 263 -8.75 11.35 -9.65
C PRO A 263 -8.14 9.94 -9.59
N THR A 264 -7.18 9.69 -10.45
CA THR A 264 -6.45 8.43 -10.48
C THR A 264 -5.56 8.24 -9.26
N TYR A 265 -5.35 6.98 -8.85
CA TYR A 265 -4.51 6.61 -7.71
C TYR A 265 -3.09 6.21 -8.16
N GLY A 266 -2.07 6.56 -7.34
CA GLY A 266 -0.69 6.07 -7.44
C GLY A 266 0.16 6.67 -8.56
N ASP A 267 -0.44 7.29 -9.55
CA ASP A 267 0.23 7.92 -10.70
C ASP A 267 0.47 9.43 -10.54
N GLY A 268 0.02 10.00 -9.41
CA GLY A 268 0.07 11.42 -9.11
C GLY A 268 -1.21 12.19 -9.40
N GLY A 269 -2.27 11.52 -9.89
CA GLY A 269 -3.56 12.16 -10.18
C GLY A 269 -4.21 12.77 -8.96
N MET A 270 -4.27 12.04 -7.86
CA MET A 270 -4.82 12.56 -6.59
C MET A 270 -4.01 13.76 -6.07
N ALA A 271 -2.67 13.73 -6.15
CA ALA A 271 -1.84 14.87 -5.76
C ALA A 271 -2.08 16.11 -6.64
N ALA A 272 -2.28 15.92 -7.95
CA ALA A 272 -2.65 17.00 -8.86
C ALA A 272 -4.01 17.57 -8.53
N ALA A 273 -5.02 16.75 -8.26
CA ALA A 273 -6.35 17.18 -7.88
C ALA A 273 -6.35 17.98 -6.56
N VAL A 274 -5.57 17.58 -5.56
CA VAL A 274 -5.37 18.32 -4.31
C VAL A 274 -4.76 19.70 -4.59
N ARG A 275 -3.70 19.79 -5.41
CA ARG A 275 -3.06 21.07 -5.74
C ARG A 275 -3.99 22.03 -6.48
N LEU A 276 -4.86 21.51 -7.34
CA LEU A 276 -5.82 22.35 -8.08
C LEU A 276 -6.93 22.92 -7.20
N ARG A 277 -7.17 22.31 -6.02
CA ARG A 277 -8.16 22.77 -5.05
C ARG A 277 -7.58 23.57 -3.87
N SER A 278 -6.25 23.61 -3.73
CA SER A 278 -5.54 24.37 -2.70
C SER A 278 -5.28 25.80 -3.15
#